data_ee14e381018615f71d7ce964ba0a5f9d
#
_entry.id   ee14e381018615f71d7ce964ba0a5f9d
#
_cell.length_a   1.000
_cell.length_b   1.000
_cell.length_c   1.000
_cell.angle_alpha   90.00
_cell.angle_beta   90.00
_cell.angle_gamma   90.00
#
_symmetry.space_group_name_H-M   'P 1'
#
loop_
_entity.id
_entity.type
_entity.pdbx_description
1 polymer ?
#
loop_
_entity_poly.entity_id
_entity_poly.type
_entity_poly.pdbx_seq_one_letter_code
_entity_poly.pdbx_strand_id
1 'polypeptide(L)'
;DPEFVLSVKNCVLERKEILGIHDMHVHDYGPGRVYVSMHAEIPSDMDVLKAHDIIDSAEEEVSSKFKCEVSIHMDPIEVNNPLANELKLKLMEILNTIDPTLSFHDFRITNGPMRKNIIFDLLVPFDCYYDDVTLRKMIKEKFSEIDSTYFCVIHIDKGVNWQ
;
A
#
# COMPACT_ATOMS: atom_id res chain seq x y z
N ASP A 1 9.28 17.18 -4.68
CA ASP A 1 8.39 17.80 -5.66
C ASP A 1 7.18 16.91 -5.91
N PRO A 2 5.94 17.35 -5.59
CA PRO A 2 4.71 16.56 -5.77
C PRO A 2 4.43 16.21 -7.24
N GLU A 3 4.80 17.06 -8.19
CA GLU A 3 4.62 16.78 -9.62
C GLU A 3 5.50 15.63 -10.09
N PHE A 4 6.72 15.57 -9.61
CA PHE A 4 7.65 14.47 -9.89
C PHE A 4 7.09 13.14 -9.38
N VAL A 5 6.64 13.12 -8.12
CA VAL A 5 6.05 11.92 -7.49
C VAL A 5 4.85 11.42 -8.31
N LEU A 6 3.94 12.33 -8.66
CA LEU A 6 2.76 11.99 -9.43
C LEU A 6 3.11 11.48 -10.84
N SER A 7 4.09 12.10 -11.49
CA SER A 7 4.52 11.71 -12.83
C SER A 7 5.14 10.31 -12.85
N VAL A 8 5.99 10.01 -11.88
CA VAL A 8 6.59 8.68 -11.72
C VAL A 8 5.51 7.62 -11.45
N LYS A 9 4.61 7.92 -10.53
CA LYS A 9 3.48 7.03 -10.19
C LYS A 9 2.62 6.72 -11.41
N ASN A 10 2.25 7.74 -12.17
CA ASN A 10 1.44 7.58 -13.37
C ASN A 10 2.17 6.76 -14.44
N CYS A 11 3.46 6.96 -14.60
CA CYS A 11 4.29 6.19 -15.54
C CYS A 11 4.24 4.69 -15.22
N VAL A 12 4.39 4.33 -13.95
CA VAL A 12 4.32 2.93 -13.51
C VAL A 12 2.91 2.35 -13.72
N LEU A 13 1.88 3.13 -13.40
CA LEU A 13 0.48 2.72 -13.51
C LEU A 13 -0.05 2.66 -14.96
N GLU A 14 0.71 3.09 -15.97
CA GLU A 14 0.36 2.86 -17.37
C GLU A 14 0.26 1.36 -17.69
N ARG A 15 0.95 0.54 -16.94
CA ARG A 15 0.86 -0.92 -17.05
C ARG A 15 -0.40 -1.39 -16.31
N LYS A 16 -1.38 -1.90 -17.05
CA LYS A 16 -2.67 -2.33 -16.51
C LYS A 16 -2.57 -3.49 -15.50
N GLU A 17 -1.48 -4.27 -15.58
CA GLU A 17 -1.21 -5.39 -14.67
C GLU A 17 -0.79 -4.89 -13.27
N ILE A 18 -0.32 -3.67 -13.16
CA ILE A 18 -0.01 -3.04 -11.88
C ILE A 18 -1.28 -2.40 -11.35
N LEU A 19 -1.83 -2.98 -10.29
CA LEU A 19 -3.13 -2.62 -9.74
C LEU A 19 -3.08 -1.40 -8.83
N GLY A 20 -1.92 -1.12 -8.26
CA GLY A 20 -1.73 0.02 -7.37
C GLY A 20 -0.28 0.16 -6.94
N ILE A 21 0.01 1.28 -6.29
CA ILE A 21 1.32 1.60 -5.73
C ILE A 21 1.13 2.06 -4.29
N HIS A 22 2.00 1.60 -3.41
CA HIS A 22 2.06 2.11 -2.04
C HIS A 22 3.52 2.22 -1.56
N ASP A 23 3.71 2.85 -0.41
CA ASP A 23 5.02 3.07 0.21
C ASP A 23 6.06 3.64 -0.76
N MET A 24 5.67 4.68 -1.51
CA MET A 24 6.58 5.36 -2.41
C MET A 24 7.42 6.39 -1.65
N HIS A 25 8.74 6.25 -1.78
CA HIS A 25 9.71 7.16 -1.19
C HIS A 25 10.63 7.73 -2.26
N VAL A 26 10.89 9.02 -2.17
CA VAL A 26 11.83 9.72 -3.05
C VAL A 26 12.93 10.33 -2.21
N HIS A 27 14.17 9.94 -2.48
CA HIS A 27 15.36 10.49 -1.83
C HIS A 27 16.13 11.32 -2.84
N ASP A 28 16.30 12.60 -2.55
CA ASP A 28 17.02 13.53 -3.40
C ASP A 28 18.35 13.89 -2.73
N TYR A 29 19.44 13.42 -3.33
CA TYR A 29 20.81 13.67 -2.87
C TYR A 29 21.53 14.72 -3.73
N GLY A 30 20.79 15.47 -4.52
CA GLY A 30 21.31 16.48 -5.42
C GLY A 30 21.16 16.12 -6.91
N PRO A 31 21.60 17.01 -7.82
CA PRO A 31 21.41 16.79 -9.26
C PRO A 31 21.98 15.45 -9.75
N GLY A 32 21.14 14.69 -10.46
CA GLY A 32 21.49 13.36 -10.96
C GLY A 32 21.62 12.26 -9.91
N ARG A 33 21.19 12.54 -8.68
CA ARG A 33 21.29 11.59 -7.54
C ARG A 33 19.95 11.41 -6.84
N VAL A 34 18.90 11.17 -7.60
CA VAL A 34 17.57 10.89 -7.09
C VAL A 34 17.34 9.40 -7.08
N TYR A 35 16.85 8.89 -5.95
CA TYR A 35 16.51 7.49 -5.77
C TYR A 35 15.03 7.36 -5.39
N VAL A 36 14.33 6.47 -6.08
CA VAL A 36 12.91 6.20 -5.86
C VAL A 36 12.73 4.74 -5.46
N SER A 37 11.98 4.50 -4.42
CA SER A 37 11.53 3.17 -4.06
C SER A 37 10.01 3.14 -3.93
N MET A 38 9.40 2.03 -4.28
CA MET A 38 7.95 1.84 -4.15
C MET A 38 7.59 0.37 -4.12
N HIS A 39 6.38 0.11 -3.68
CA HIS A 39 5.74 -1.20 -3.79
C HIS A 39 4.70 -1.13 -4.91
N ALA A 40 4.74 -2.09 -5.83
CA ALA A 40 3.76 -2.24 -6.90
C ALA A 40 2.91 -3.49 -6.66
N GLU A 41 1.61 -3.31 -6.67
CA GLU A 41 0.64 -4.36 -6.42
C GLU A 41 0.28 -5.05 -7.73
N ILE A 42 0.39 -6.36 -7.76
CA ILE A 42 0.06 -7.20 -8.91
C ILE A 42 -0.91 -8.32 -8.48
N PRO A 43 -1.68 -8.92 -9.40
CA PRO A 43 -2.50 -10.09 -9.05
C PRO A 43 -1.64 -11.25 -8.54
N SER A 44 -2.06 -11.90 -7.46
CA SER A 44 -1.32 -13.01 -6.86
C SER A 44 -1.25 -14.25 -7.73
N ASP A 45 -2.15 -14.39 -8.70
CA ASP A 45 -2.23 -15.51 -9.64
C ASP A 45 -1.42 -15.27 -10.92
N MET A 46 -0.73 -14.14 -11.04
CA MET A 46 0.13 -13.87 -12.19
C MET A 46 1.38 -14.74 -12.15
N ASP A 47 1.78 -15.24 -13.32
CA ASP A 47 3.05 -15.95 -13.47
C ASP A 47 4.22 -15.08 -12.98
N VAL A 48 5.09 -15.64 -12.14
CA VAL A 48 6.17 -14.89 -11.51
C VAL A 48 7.16 -14.30 -12.51
N LEU A 49 7.45 -15.02 -13.59
CA LEU A 49 8.36 -14.54 -14.65
C LEU A 49 7.75 -13.37 -15.42
N LYS A 50 6.45 -13.46 -15.70
CA LYS A 50 5.72 -12.37 -16.35
C LYS A 50 5.66 -11.15 -15.46
N ALA A 51 5.36 -11.34 -14.17
CA ALA A 51 5.33 -10.25 -13.19
C ALA A 51 6.69 -9.55 -13.08
N HIS A 52 7.76 -10.32 -13.00
CA HIS A 52 9.12 -9.79 -12.96
C HIS A 52 9.44 -8.94 -14.20
N ASP A 53 9.10 -9.42 -15.40
CA ASP A 53 9.32 -8.66 -16.65
C ASP A 53 8.56 -7.34 -16.66
N ILE A 54 7.34 -7.31 -16.14
CA ILE A 54 6.54 -6.09 -16.06
C ILE A 54 7.21 -5.08 -15.10
N ILE A 55 7.68 -5.55 -13.96
CA ILE A 55 8.36 -4.70 -12.97
C ILE A 55 9.70 -4.19 -13.51
N ASP A 56 10.51 -5.06 -14.11
CA ASP A 56 11.78 -4.68 -14.74
C ASP A 56 11.58 -3.60 -15.81
N SER A 57 10.58 -3.79 -16.66
CA SER A 57 10.23 -2.82 -17.70
C SER A 57 9.80 -1.47 -17.12
N ALA A 58 9.06 -1.49 -15.99
CA ALA A 58 8.65 -0.27 -15.30
C ALA A 58 9.86 0.46 -14.72
N GLU A 59 10.76 -0.26 -14.05
CA GLU A 59 11.98 0.31 -13.49
C GLU A 59 12.86 0.95 -14.58
N GLU A 60 13.05 0.27 -15.70
CA GLU A 60 13.83 0.77 -16.84
C GLU A 60 13.23 2.05 -17.42
N GLU A 61 11.93 2.06 -17.64
CA GLU A 61 11.23 3.24 -18.18
C GLU A 61 11.29 4.44 -17.24
N VAL A 62 11.04 4.25 -15.96
CA VAL A 62 11.12 5.32 -14.96
C VAL A 62 12.55 5.86 -14.88
N SER A 63 13.54 4.98 -14.78
CA SER A 63 14.95 5.37 -14.71
C SER A 63 15.39 6.19 -15.92
N SER A 64 15.00 5.74 -17.10
CA SER A 64 15.33 6.41 -18.36
C SER A 64 14.61 7.76 -18.50
N LYS A 65 13.32 7.80 -18.24
CA LYS A 65 12.47 8.97 -18.44
C LYS A 65 12.73 10.08 -17.41
N PHE A 66 12.94 9.72 -16.16
CA PHE A 66 13.07 10.68 -15.06
C PHE A 66 14.50 10.87 -14.57
N LYS A 67 15.47 10.16 -15.16
CA LYS A 67 16.91 10.26 -14.81
C LYS A 67 17.13 10.03 -13.31
N CYS A 68 16.56 8.97 -12.79
CA CYS A 68 16.69 8.58 -11.39
C CYS A 68 16.99 7.08 -11.28
N GLU A 69 17.45 6.66 -10.11
CA GLU A 69 17.51 5.25 -9.76
C GLU A 69 16.15 4.85 -9.16
N VAL A 70 15.67 3.67 -9.50
CA VAL A 70 14.38 3.19 -9.01
C VAL A 70 14.45 1.72 -8.63
N SER A 71 13.80 1.40 -7.54
CA SER A 71 13.60 0.01 -7.09
C SER A 71 12.12 -0.20 -6.80
N ILE A 72 11.52 -1.19 -7.43
CA ILE A 72 10.11 -1.53 -7.27
C ILE A 72 10.00 -2.90 -6.64
N HIS A 73 9.47 -2.95 -5.43
CA HIS A 73 9.13 -4.18 -4.74
C HIS A 73 7.77 -4.68 -5.20
N MET A 74 7.71 -5.94 -5.60
CA MET A 74 6.49 -6.55 -6.14
C MET A 74 5.66 -7.17 -5.02
N ASP A 75 4.40 -6.73 -4.88
CA ASP A 75 3.45 -7.26 -3.90
C ASP A 75 2.30 -8.00 -4.59
N PRO A 76 2.27 -9.34 -4.50
CA PRO A 76 1.15 -10.12 -5.05
C PRO A 76 -0.07 -10.02 -4.13
N ILE A 77 -1.13 -9.38 -4.58
CA ILE A 77 -2.32 -9.11 -3.77
C ILE A 77 -3.53 -9.97 -4.14
N GLU A 78 -4.38 -10.18 -3.14
CA GLU A 78 -5.67 -10.83 -3.24
C GLU A 78 -6.75 -9.92 -2.63
N VAL A 79 -7.91 -9.82 -3.28
CA VAL A 79 -9.01 -8.94 -2.85
C VAL A 79 -10.32 -9.69 -2.56
N ASN A 80 -10.58 -10.79 -3.24
CA ASN A 80 -11.83 -11.55 -3.14
C ASN A 80 -11.58 -13.02 -2.83
N ASN A 81 -11.03 -13.30 -1.65
CA ASN A 81 -10.89 -14.65 -1.15
C ASN A 81 -11.44 -14.76 0.28
N PRO A 82 -11.66 -15.98 0.81
CA PRO A 82 -12.23 -16.15 2.15
C PRO A 82 -11.44 -15.46 3.25
N LEU A 83 -10.10 -15.49 3.19
CA LEU A 83 -9.26 -14.84 4.18
C LEU A 83 -9.37 -13.32 4.12
N ALA A 84 -9.31 -12.73 2.91
CA ALA A 84 -9.46 -11.29 2.73
C ALA A 84 -10.81 -10.80 3.27
N ASN A 85 -11.89 -11.54 3.00
CA ASN A 85 -13.22 -11.21 3.49
C ASN A 85 -13.31 -11.29 5.02
N GLU A 86 -12.72 -12.32 5.61
CA GLU A 86 -12.66 -12.50 7.07
C GLU A 86 -11.89 -11.34 7.73
N LEU A 87 -10.71 -11.01 7.21
CA LEU A 87 -9.87 -9.95 7.77
C LEU A 87 -10.48 -8.56 7.58
N LYS A 88 -11.22 -8.35 6.49
CA LYS A 88 -11.98 -7.12 6.27
C LYS A 88 -13.04 -6.92 7.36
N LEU A 89 -13.77 -7.96 7.71
CA LEU A 89 -14.75 -7.92 8.80
C LEU A 89 -14.07 -7.66 10.15
N LYS A 90 -12.92 -8.26 10.39
CA LYS A 90 -12.13 -8.01 11.61
C LYS A 90 -11.67 -6.56 11.70
N LEU A 91 -11.24 -5.98 10.60
CA LEU A 91 -10.87 -4.56 10.57
C LEU A 91 -12.07 -3.66 10.89
N MET A 92 -13.23 -3.96 10.35
CA MET A 92 -14.46 -3.23 10.69
C MET A 92 -14.76 -3.25 12.19
N GLU A 93 -14.65 -4.42 12.82
CA GLU A 93 -14.82 -4.57 14.26
C GLU A 93 -13.78 -3.77 15.06
N ILE A 94 -12.51 -3.88 14.67
CA ILE A 94 -11.40 -3.17 15.34
C ILE A 94 -11.62 -1.67 15.27
N LEU A 95 -11.91 -1.13 14.11
CA LEU A 95 -12.13 0.32 13.93
C LEU A 95 -13.33 0.80 14.75
N ASN A 96 -14.41 0.04 14.78
CA ASN A 96 -15.59 0.41 15.55
C ASN A 96 -15.30 0.49 17.05
N THR A 97 -14.41 -0.34 17.58
CA THR A 97 -14.00 -0.28 19.00
C THR A 97 -13.08 0.89 19.30
N ILE A 98 -12.27 1.33 18.33
CA ILE A 98 -11.36 2.47 18.51
C ILE A 98 -12.12 3.79 18.39
N ASP A 99 -12.79 4.00 17.28
CA ASP A 99 -13.59 5.19 16.98
C ASP A 99 -14.56 4.87 15.83
N PRO A 100 -15.88 4.90 16.09
CA PRO A 100 -16.88 4.56 15.05
C PRO A 100 -16.87 5.49 13.83
N THR A 101 -16.22 6.64 13.90
CA THR A 101 -16.09 7.57 12.77
C THR A 101 -15.02 7.17 11.77
N LEU A 102 -14.15 6.22 12.13
CA LEU A 102 -13.14 5.69 11.23
C LEU A 102 -13.76 4.80 10.17
N SER A 103 -13.25 4.90 8.96
CA SER A 103 -13.62 4.05 7.83
C SER A 103 -12.38 3.70 7.01
N PHE A 104 -12.53 2.80 6.05
CA PHE A 104 -11.43 2.38 5.21
C PHE A 104 -11.92 2.04 3.80
N HIS A 105 -10.98 2.05 2.85
CA HIS A 105 -11.20 1.56 1.49
C HIS A 105 -9.92 0.90 0.94
N ASP A 106 -10.04 0.33 -0.25
CA ASP A 106 -8.94 -0.34 -0.96
C ASP A 106 -8.29 -1.46 -0.14
N PHE A 107 -9.13 -2.26 0.53
CA PHE A 107 -8.67 -3.38 1.34
C PHE A 107 -8.18 -4.52 0.46
N ARG A 108 -6.93 -4.94 0.67
CA ARG A 108 -6.30 -6.06 -0.03
C ARG A 108 -5.26 -6.71 0.87
N ILE A 109 -4.89 -7.94 0.56
CA ILE A 109 -3.90 -8.68 1.34
C ILE A 109 -2.84 -9.29 0.44
N THR A 110 -1.64 -9.50 0.99
CA THR A 110 -0.71 -10.50 0.49
C THR A 110 -0.88 -11.75 1.33
N ASN A 111 -0.96 -12.92 0.71
CA ASN A 111 -1.27 -14.18 1.39
C ASN A 111 -0.11 -15.17 1.31
N GLY A 112 1.07 -14.74 1.74
CA GLY A 112 2.22 -15.60 1.85
C GLY A 112 2.05 -16.68 2.92
N PRO A 113 2.74 -17.82 2.82
CA PRO A 113 2.61 -18.90 3.79
C PRO A 113 3.15 -18.56 5.17
N MET A 114 4.10 -17.63 5.27
CA MET A 114 4.74 -17.24 6.53
C MET A 114 4.35 -15.83 6.99
N ARG A 115 3.87 -15.00 6.10
CA ARG A 115 3.56 -13.60 6.38
C ARG A 115 2.38 -13.15 5.54
N LYS A 116 1.43 -12.50 6.18
CA LYS A 116 0.28 -11.90 5.51
C LYS A 116 0.27 -10.42 5.77
N ASN A 117 0.32 -9.62 4.72
CA ASN A 117 0.20 -8.17 4.81
C ASN A 117 -1.24 -7.77 4.58
N ILE A 118 -1.77 -6.94 5.47
CA ILE A 118 -3.12 -6.40 5.42
C ILE A 118 -2.99 -4.95 5.03
N ILE A 119 -3.42 -4.60 3.82
CA ILE A 119 -3.16 -3.31 3.19
C ILE A 119 -4.48 -2.59 3.00
N PHE A 120 -4.57 -1.36 3.48
CA PHE A 120 -5.77 -0.54 3.32
C PHE A 120 -5.49 0.94 3.51
N ASP A 121 -6.41 1.75 3.00
CA ASP A 121 -6.43 3.19 3.21
C ASP A 121 -7.41 3.49 4.34
N LEU A 122 -6.91 4.10 5.41
CA LEU A 122 -7.71 4.48 6.58
C LEU A 122 -8.16 5.93 6.43
N LEU A 123 -9.47 6.14 6.44
CA LEU A 123 -10.07 7.47 6.42
C LEU A 123 -10.24 7.97 7.85
N VAL A 124 -9.56 9.06 8.17
CA VAL A 124 -9.54 9.64 9.51
C VAL A 124 -10.12 11.05 9.48
N PRO A 125 -11.23 11.32 10.18
CA PRO A 125 -11.75 12.68 10.31
C PRO A 125 -10.72 13.61 10.98
N PHE A 126 -10.77 14.90 10.64
CA PHE A 126 -9.87 15.90 11.24
C PHE A 126 -10.00 16.02 12.74
N ASP A 127 -11.18 15.78 13.29
CA ASP A 127 -11.48 15.85 14.71
C ASP A 127 -11.27 14.53 15.47
N CYS A 128 -10.64 13.55 14.84
CA CYS A 128 -10.32 12.30 15.51
C CYS A 128 -9.41 12.54 16.72
N TYR A 129 -9.78 11.93 17.85
CA TYR A 129 -9.03 12.06 19.10
C TYR A 129 -7.60 11.52 19.01
N TYR A 130 -7.40 10.42 18.26
CA TYR A 130 -6.12 9.76 18.13
C TYR A 130 -5.31 10.32 16.97
N ASP A 131 -3.99 10.46 17.16
CA ASP A 131 -3.08 10.81 16.08
C ASP A 131 -2.74 9.59 15.21
N ASP A 132 -2.07 9.84 14.09
CA ASP A 132 -1.73 8.79 13.11
C ASP A 132 -0.86 7.69 13.71
N VAL A 133 0.13 8.05 14.51
CA VAL A 133 1.05 7.11 15.15
C VAL A 133 0.30 6.17 16.08
N THR A 134 -0.59 6.73 16.90
CA THR A 134 -1.41 5.97 17.86
C THR A 134 -2.39 5.05 17.12
N LEU A 135 -3.07 5.54 16.09
CA LEU A 135 -4.00 4.73 15.30
C LEU A 135 -3.30 3.53 14.66
N ARG A 136 -2.15 3.75 14.02
CA ARG A 136 -1.37 2.66 13.42
C ARG A 136 -0.98 1.62 14.47
N LYS A 137 -0.49 2.08 15.60
CA LYS A 137 -0.07 1.19 16.70
C LYS A 137 -1.24 0.35 17.21
N MET A 138 -2.37 0.96 17.49
CA MET A 138 -3.56 0.27 18.00
C MET A 138 -4.07 -0.79 17.03
N ILE A 139 -4.16 -0.45 15.75
CA ILE A 139 -4.64 -1.39 14.72
C ILE A 139 -3.66 -2.55 14.54
N LYS A 140 -2.37 -2.26 14.45
CA LYS A 140 -1.31 -3.28 14.31
C LYS A 140 -1.29 -4.25 15.49
N GLU A 141 -1.42 -3.74 16.71
CA GLU A 141 -1.48 -4.57 17.92
C GLU A 141 -2.70 -5.50 17.91
N LYS A 142 -3.86 -5.02 17.50
CA LYS A 142 -5.07 -5.82 17.43
C LYS A 142 -4.96 -6.97 16.45
N PHE A 143 -4.40 -6.73 15.27
CA PHE A 143 -4.18 -7.79 14.29
C PHE A 143 -3.12 -8.78 14.76
N SER A 144 -2.04 -8.33 15.38
CA SER A 144 -1.00 -9.23 15.88
C SER A 144 -1.47 -10.10 17.04
N GLU A 145 -2.47 -9.66 17.82
CA GLU A 145 -3.13 -10.48 18.84
C GLU A 145 -3.95 -11.62 18.23
N ILE A 146 -4.51 -11.42 17.03
CA ILE A 146 -5.24 -12.46 16.31
C ILE A 146 -4.28 -13.51 15.76
N ASP A 147 -3.21 -13.07 15.08
CA ASP A 147 -2.19 -13.93 14.52
C ASP A 147 -0.89 -13.13 14.36
N SER A 148 0.22 -13.66 14.88
CA SER A 148 1.52 -12.99 14.85
C SER A 148 2.10 -12.83 13.45
N THR A 149 1.56 -13.53 12.45
CA THR A 149 1.95 -13.41 11.04
C THR A 149 1.21 -12.31 10.30
N TYR A 150 0.27 -11.62 10.94
CA TYR A 150 -0.51 -10.52 10.36
C TYR A 150 0.21 -9.19 10.57
N PHE A 151 0.53 -8.52 9.46
CA PHE A 151 1.19 -7.22 9.43
C PHE A 151 0.33 -6.23 8.65
N CYS A 152 0.15 -5.03 9.19
CA CYS A 152 -0.66 -4.00 8.54
C CYS A 152 0.20 -3.00 7.79
N VAL A 153 -0.23 -2.66 6.58
CA VAL A 153 0.28 -1.53 5.79
C VAL A 153 -0.86 -0.53 5.67
N ILE A 154 -0.76 0.58 6.39
CA ILE A 154 -1.85 1.53 6.56
C ILE A 154 -1.46 2.87 5.93
N HIS A 155 -2.19 3.28 4.88
CA HIS A 155 -2.13 4.63 4.37
C HIS A 155 -3.23 5.45 5.04
N ILE A 156 -2.89 6.56 5.69
CA ILE A 156 -3.87 7.42 6.37
C ILE A 156 -4.23 8.59 5.48
N ASP A 157 -5.51 8.69 5.17
CA ASP A 157 -6.13 9.84 4.52
C ASP A 157 -6.89 10.64 5.57
N LYS A 158 -6.41 11.85 5.86
CA LYS A 158 -7.12 12.80 6.70
C LYS A 158 -7.96 13.71 5.84
N GLY A 159 -9.20 13.87 6.22
CA GLY A 159 -10.05 14.80 5.52
C GLY A 159 -11.53 14.62 5.74
N VAL A 160 -12.23 15.32 4.90
CA VAL A 160 -13.68 15.46 4.89
C VAL A 160 -14.33 14.09 4.64
N ASN A 161 -15.40 13.80 5.39
CA ASN A 161 -16.32 12.73 5.04
C ASN A 161 -16.81 12.95 3.61
N TRP A 162 -16.31 12.18 2.68
CA TRP A 162 -16.92 12.07 1.37
C TRP A 162 -18.21 11.26 1.54
N GLN A 163 -19.33 11.94 1.56
CA GLN A 163 -20.65 11.30 1.44
C GLN A 163 -20.89 10.94 0.00
#